data_b08bf7488726192fd91c103421007680
#
_entry.id   b08bf7488726192fd91c103421007680
#
_cell.length_a   1.000
_cell.length_b   1.000
_cell.length_c   1.000
_cell.angle_alpha   90.00
_cell.angle_beta   90.00
_cell.angle_gamma   90.00
#
_symmetry.space_group_name_H-M   'P 1'
#
loop_
_entity.id
_entity.type
_entity.pdbx_description
1 polymer ?
#
loop_
_entity_poly.entity_id
_entity_poly.type
_entity_poly.pdbx_seq_one_letter_code
_entity_poly.pdbx_strand_id
1 'polypeptide(L)'
;MALICDGNFFRGKTTVVIGGGDTALEDALYLSQLCTKVYIVHRRDQFRGTMALQKSVLNTPNIEVVWSHVPVEITGEQKGFIKKVTGLKVKHAQSGEERTLEVDGVFEAIGVVPTTELFVGQLDMNEQGYIVTKPDSTKTNIEGVFAAGDVQDPVFRQAVIAAGTGSMAGIEASRFLMEV
;
A
#
# COMPACT_ATOMS: atom_id res chain seq x y z
N MET A 1 -0.09 -3.09 -0.80
CA MET A 1 -0.70 -3.37 -2.12
C MET A 1 -1.89 -4.34 -1.99
N ALA A 2 -2.77 -4.01 -1.05
CA ALA A 2 -4.06 -4.71 -0.85
C ALA A 2 -5.03 -4.47 -2.03
N LEU A 3 -4.77 -3.47 -2.86
CA LEU A 3 -5.71 -2.97 -3.85
C LEU A 3 -6.10 -4.01 -4.91
N ILE A 4 -5.16 -4.83 -5.38
CA ILE A 4 -5.46 -5.88 -6.38
C ILE A 4 -6.44 -6.92 -5.80
N CYS A 5 -6.35 -7.21 -4.50
CA CYS A 5 -7.25 -8.14 -3.84
C CYS A 5 -8.59 -7.49 -3.50
N ASP A 6 -8.56 -6.27 -2.99
CA ASP A 6 -9.73 -5.62 -2.38
C ASP A 6 -10.52 -4.74 -3.35
N GLY A 7 -9.91 -4.27 -4.45
CA GLY A 7 -10.53 -3.36 -5.42
C GLY A 7 -11.85 -3.88 -5.99
N ASN A 8 -11.98 -5.20 -6.18
CA ASN A 8 -13.20 -5.81 -6.70
C ASN A 8 -14.44 -5.62 -5.78
N PHE A 9 -14.27 -5.44 -4.47
CA PHE A 9 -15.37 -5.16 -3.54
C PHE A 9 -15.98 -3.77 -3.74
N PHE A 10 -15.30 -2.90 -4.50
CA PHE A 10 -15.72 -1.53 -4.77
C PHE A 10 -16.23 -1.32 -6.20
N ARG A 11 -16.53 -2.40 -6.91
CA ARG A 11 -17.12 -2.31 -8.27
C ARG A 11 -18.42 -1.51 -8.25
N GLY A 12 -18.49 -0.50 -9.13
CA GLY A 12 -19.65 0.39 -9.24
C GLY A 12 -19.81 1.41 -8.11
N LYS A 13 -18.79 1.55 -7.24
CA LYS A 13 -18.79 2.49 -6.10
C LYS A 13 -17.87 3.68 -6.36
N THR A 14 -17.84 4.61 -5.42
CA THR A 14 -16.89 5.73 -5.39
C THR A 14 -15.76 5.43 -4.40
N THR A 15 -14.52 5.63 -4.82
CA THR A 15 -13.35 5.36 -3.99
C THR A 15 -12.38 6.54 -3.98
N VAL A 16 -11.48 6.56 -3.00
CA VAL A 16 -10.39 7.54 -2.94
C VAL A 16 -9.06 6.83 -2.72
N VAL A 17 -8.03 7.27 -3.45
CA VAL A 17 -6.63 6.89 -3.27
C VAL A 17 -5.88 8.06 -2.65
N ILE A 18 -5.17 7.82 -1.55
CA ILE A 18 -4.32 8.83 -0.90
C ILE A 18 -2.88 8.58 -1.33
N GLY A 19 -2.29 9.53 -2.05
CA GLY A 19 -0.92 9.42 -2.53
C GLY A 19 -0.63 10.24 -3.78
N GLY A 20 0.53 10.03 -4.41
CA GLY A 20 0.92 10.77 -5.63
C GLY A 20 2.24 10.29 -6.22
N GLY A 21 2.72 9.12 -5.80
CA GLY A 21 3.79 8.35 -6.43
C GLY A 21 3.21 7.31 -7.41
N ASP A 22 4.08 6.53 -8.05
CA ASP A 22 3.69 5.53 -9.05
C ASP A 22 2.61 4.57 -8.52
N THR A 23 2.77 4.02 -7.32
CA THR A 23 1.78 3.13 -6.71
C THR A 23 0.39 3.78 -6.63
N ALA A 24 0.30 5.04 -6.20
CA ALA A 24 -1.00 5.72 -6.10
C ALA A 24 -1.66 5.94 -7.47
N LEU A 25 -0.86 6.24 -8.49
CA LEU A 25 -1.34 6.44 -9.85
C LEU A 25 -1.77 5.13 -10.50
N GLU A 26 -1.02 4.04 -10.31
CA GLU A 26 -1.37 2.69 -10.77
C GLU A 26 -2.65 2.20 -10.09
N ASP A 27 -2.74 2.38 -8.77
CA ASP A 27 -3.91 2.04 -7.97
C ASP A 27 -5.16 2.78 -8.46
N ALA A 28 -5.06 4.09 -8.71
CA ALA A 28 -6.17 4.88 -9.22
C ALA A 28 -6.61 4.46 -10.63
N LEU A 29 -5.66 4.16 -11.52
CA LEU A 29 -5.95 3.63 -12.85
C LEU A 29 -6.64 2.26 -12.79
N TYR A 30 -6.19 1.38 -11.91
CA TYR A 30 -6.85 0.09 -11.71
C TYR A 30 -8.27 0.25 -11.19
N LEU A 31 -8.47 1.06 -10.13
CA LEU A 31 -9.80 1.35 -9.57
C LEU A 31 -10.72 2.02 -10.58
N SER A 32 -10.20 2.85 -11.47
CA SER A 32 -11.02 3.53 -12.50
C SER A 32 -11.73 2.56 -13.44
N GLN A 33 -11.17 1.35 -13.62
CA GLN A 33 -11.80 0.29 -14.43
C GLN A 33 -12.94 -0.43 -13.69
N LEU A 34 -12.99 -0.31 -12.37
CA LEU A 34 -13.96 -1.01 -11.51
C LEU A 34 -15.03 -0.08 -10.95
N CYS A 35 -14.62 1.12 -10.58
CA CYS A 35 -15.42 2.10 -9.83
C CYS A 35 -16.11 3.10 -10.77
N THR A 36 -17.22 3.68 -10.32
CA THR A 36 -17.89 4.77 -11.02
C THR A 36 -17.09 6.06 -10.95
N LYS A 37 -16.40 6.29 -9.82
CA LYS A 37 -15.55 7.46 -9.61
C LYS A 37 -14.38 7.12 -8.69
N VAL A 38 -13.23 7.71 -8.98
CA VAL A 38 -12.03 7.60 -8.17
C VAL A 38 -11.51 9.00 -7.86
N TYR A 39 -11.34 9.32 -6.59
CA TYR A 39 -10.60 10.51 -6.17
C TYR A 39 -9.14 10.15 -5.92
N ILE A 40 -8.22 11.07 -6.23
CA ILE A 40 -6.83 11.01 -5.76
C ILE A 40 -6.61 12.21 -4.85
N VAL A 41 -6.36 11.99 -3.57
CA VAL A 41 -5.98 13.05 -2.63
C VAL A 41 -4.47 13.15 -2.56
N HIS A 42 -3.94 14.30 -2.98
CA HIS A 42 -2.51 14.54 -2.95
C HIS A 42 -2.16 15.84 -2.23
N ARG A 43 -1.17 15.77 -1.31
CA ARG A 43 -0.75 16.92 -0.47
C ARG A 43 -0.03 18.04 -1.20
N ARG A 44 0.40 17.83 -2.45
CA ARG A 44 1.08 18.80 -3.31
C ARG A 44 0.20 19.14 -4.51
N ASP A 45 0.64 20.11 -5.29
CA ASP A 45 0.03 20.55 -6.55
C ASP A 45 0.54 19.78 -7.78
N GLN A 46 1.49 18.85 -7.57
CA GLN A 46 2.08 18.01 -8.62
C GLN A 46 2.32 16.60 -8.12
N PHE A 47 2.11 15.60 -8.97
CA PHE A 47 2.49 14.21 -8.70
C PHE A 47 4.01 14.04 -8.71
N ARG A 48 4.47 12.97 -8.04
CA ARG A 48 5.85 12.50 -8.06
C ARG A 48 6.06 11.26 -8.93
N GLY A 49 4.97 10.62 -9.35
CA GLY A 49 5.01 9.45 -10.21
C GLY A 49 5.53 9.78 -11.61
N THR A 50 5.77 8.75 -12.41
CA THR A 50 6.29 8.87 -13.77
C THR A 50 5.34 9.65 -14.67
N MET A 51 5.88 10.39 -15.63
CA MET A 51 5.10 11.24 -16.56
C MET A 51 4.06 10.45 -17.35
N ALA A 52 4.35 9.18 -17.68
CA ALA A 52 3.42 8.31 -18.39
C ALA A 52 2.17 8.02 -17.55
N LEU A 53 2.34 7.67 -16.27
CA LEU A 53 1.24 7.42 -15.34
C LEU A 53 0.44 8.70 -15.05
N GLN A 54 1.13 9.83 -14.84
CA GLN A 54 0.48 11.13 -14.65
C GLN A 54 -0.45 11.46 -15.82
N LYS A 55 0.05 11.34 -17.06
CA LYS A 55 -0.73 11.58 -18.27
C LYS A 55 -1.94 10.65 -18.36
N SER A 56 -1.77 9.37 -18.05
CA SER A 56 -2.85 8.39 -18.06
C SER A 56 -3.94 8.75 -17.05
N VAL A 57 -3.56 9.08 -15.80
CA VAL A 57 -4.49 9.49 -14.75
C VAL A 57 -5.27 10.74 -15.14
N LEU A 58 -4.57 11.79 -15.59
CA LEU A 58 -5.20 13.08 -15.95
C LEU A 58 -6.12 12.98 -17.16
N ASN A 59 -5.94 11.98 -18.03
CA ASN A 59 -6.81 11.71 -19.18
C ASN A 59 -7.93 10.71 -18.89
N THR A 60 -8.01 10.15 -17.69
CA THR A 60 -9.05 9.18 -17.33
C THR A 60 -10.29 9.89 -16.78
N PRO A 61 -11.45 9.82 -17.46
CA PRO A 61 -12.59 10.72 -17.20
C PRO A 61 -13.22 10.58 -15.82
N ASN A 62 -13.14 9.39 -15.21
CA ASN A 62 -13.72 9.11 -13.89
C ASN A 62 -12.72 9.23 -12.74
N ILE A 63 -11.52 9.76 -13.01
CA ILE A 63 -10.55 10.11 -11.97
C ILE A 63 -10.59 11.63 -11.74
N GLU A 64 -10.76 12.04 -10.48
CA GLU A 64 -10.67 13.43 -10.05
C GLU A 64 -9.53 13.61 -9.06
N VAL A 65 -8.62 14.56 -9.34
CA VAL A 65 -7.50 14.85 -8.46
C VAL A 65 -7.82 15.99 -7.51
N VAL A 66 -7.69 15.74 -6.23
CA VAL A 66 -7.87 16.70 -5.13
C VAL A 66 -6.49 17.15 -4.68
N TRP A 67 -5.99 18.18 -5.36
CA TRP A 67 -4.65 18.73 -5.12
C TRP A 67 -4.56 19.51 -3.82
N SER A 68 -3.34 19.55 -3.26
CA SER A 68 -3.00 20.34 -2.07
C SER A 68 -3.87 20.02 -0.84
N HIS A 69 -4.35 18.77 -0.72
CA HIS A 69 -5.15 18.33 0.41
C HIS A 69 -4.47 17.17 1.14
N VAL A 70 -4.69 17.14 2.44
CA VAL A 70 -4.29 16.03 3.33
C VAL A 70 -5.53 15.37 3.94
N PRO A 71 -5.52 14.06 4.16
CA PRO A 71 -6.60 13.37 4.85
C PRO A 71 -6.63 13.79 6.32
N VAL A 72 -7.82 13.92 6.88
CA VAL A 72 -8.05 14.28 8.28
C VAL A 72 -8.74 13.15 9.03
N GLU A 73 -9.84 12.62 8.45
CA GLU A 73 -10.68 11.63 9.12
C GLU A 73 -11.42 10.78 8.08
N ILE A 74 -11.48 9.49 8.31
CA ILE A 74 -12.38 8.59 7.56
C ILE A 74 -13.70 8.54 8.31
N THR A 75 -14.77 9.01 7.68
CA THR A 75 -16.11 8.97 8.24
C THR A 75 -16.84 7.69 7.87
N GLY A 76 -17.71 7.23 8.74
CA GLY A 76 -18.44 5.99 8.51
C GLY A 76 -19.67 5.84 9.38
N GLU A 77 -20.49 4.88 9.02
CA GLU A 77 -21.67 4.46 9.77
C GLU A 77 -21.46 3.07 10.38
N GLN A 78 -21.99 2.87 11.57
CA GLN A 78 -22.05 1.56 12.20
C GLN A 78 -23.49 1.13 12.36
N LYS A 79 -23.86 -0.01 11.77
CA LYS A 79 -25.16 -0.67 11.94
C LYS A 79 -24.93 -2.07 12.52
N GLY A 80 -25.15 -2.21 13.82
CA GLY A 80 -24.83 -3.45 14.54
C GLY A 80 -23.33 -3.72 14.52
N PHE A 81 -22.92 -4.87 13.98
CA PHE A 81 -21.51 -5.27 13.83
C PHE A 81 -20.87 -4.81 12.52
N ILE A 82 -21.66 -4.25 11.58
CA ILE A 82 -21.16 -3.82 10.27
C ILE A 82 -20.74 -2.36 10.35
N LYS A 83 -19.49 -2.09 10.00
CA LYS A 83 -18.94 -0.74 9.80
C LYS A 83 -18.83 -0.47 8.31
N LYS A 84 -19.34 0.67 7.85
CA LYS A 84 -19.28 1.09 6.45
C LYS A 84 -18.64 2.48 6.37
N VAL A 85 -17.65 2.63 5.50
CA VAL A 85 -17.09 3.94 5.14
C VAL A 85 -18.13 4.72 4.35
N THR A 86 -18.32 5.99 4.68
CA THR A 86 -19.22 6.91 3.99
C THR A 86 -18.54 8.15 3.45
N GLY A 87 -17.29 8.41 3.87
CA GLY A 87 -16.57 9.57 3.38
C GLY A 87 -15.12 9.66 3.87
N LEU A 88 -14.41 10.60 3.27
CA LEU A 88 -13.09 11.05 3.70
C LEU A 88 -13.10 12.57 3.88
N LYS A 89 -12.87 13.03 5.11
CA LYS A 89 -12.66 14.44 5.41
C LYS A 89 -11.24 14.80 5.02
N VAL A 90 -11.11 15.83 4.20
CA VAL A 90 -9.81 16.35 3.72
C VAL A 90 -9.66 17.82 4.07
N LYS A 91 -8.42 18.26 4.25
CA LYS A 91 -8.06 19.63 4.59
C LYS A 91 -7.08 20.18 3.57
N HIS A 92 -7.34 21.37 3.05
CA HIS A 92 -6.41 22.06 2.16
C HIS A 92 -5.15 22.47 2.93
N ALA A 93 -3.97 22.11 2.41
CA ALA A 93 -2.70 22.22 3.11
C ALA A 93 -2.29 23.66 3.45
N GLN A 94 -2.75 24.65 2.67
CA GLN A 94 -2.39 26.06 2.87
C GLN A 94 -3.51 26.87 3.52
N SER A 95 -4.75 26.80 2.98
CA SER A 95 -5.87 27.57 3.52
C SER A 95 -6.46 27.02 4.81
N GLY A 96 -6.25 25.72 5.07
CA GLY A 96 -6.87 25.03 6.19
C GLY A 96 -8.35 24.70 6.00
N GLU A 97 -8.94 25.02 4.87
CA GLU A 97 -10.32 24.72 4.55
C GLU A 97 -10.56 23.21 4.52
N GLU A 98 -11.63 22.76 5.13
CA GLU A 98 -12.00 21.35 5.20
C GLU A 98 -13.23 21.05 4.36
N ARG A 99 -13.22 19.91 3.68
CA ARG A 99 -14.39 19.36 2.99
C ARG A 99 -14.44 17.84 3.11
N THR A 100 -15.62 17.27 2.93
CA THR A 100 -15.80 15.82 2.93
C THR A 100 -16.03 15.33 1.51
N LEU A 101 -15.29 14.31 1.12
CA LEU A 101 -15.51 13.55 -0.11
C LEU A 101 -16.40 12.35 0.25
N GLU A 102 -17.55 12.22 -0.40
CA GLU A 102 -18.41 11.04 -0.23
C GLU A 102 -17.78 9.87 -0.98
N VAL A 103 -17.36 8.84 -0.23
CA VAL A 103 -16.67 7.65 -0.78
C VAL A 103 -17.08 6.39 -0.01
N ASP A 104 -17.10 5.28 -0.71
CA ASP A 104 -17.37 3.95 -0.14
C ASP A 104 -16.10 3.22 0.32
N GLY A 105 -14.92 3.70 -0.10
CA GLY A 105 -13.64 3.09 0.26
C GLY A 105 -12.47 4.05 0.16
N VAL A 106 -11.48 3.84 1.04
CA VAL A 106 -10.25 4.63 1.12
C VAL A 106 -9.06 3.69 0.97
N PHE A 107 -8.16 4.02 0.04
CA PHE A 107 -6.93 3.28 -0.23
C PHE A 107 -5.71 4.16 0.05
N GLU A 108 -4.82 3.70 0.89
CA GLU A 108 -3.60 4.41 1.24
C GLU A 108 -2.43 3.92 0.38
N ALA A 109 -1.86 4.83 -0.42
CA ALA A 109 -0.70 4.59 -1.28
C ALA A 109 0.41 5.63 -1.02
N ILE A 110 0.70 5.86 0.26
CA ILE A 110 1.68 6.87 0.74
C ILE A 110 3.08 6.30 0.93
N GLY A 111 3.26 5.02 0.69
CA GLY A 111 4.49 4.25 0.90
C GLY A 111 4.37 3.33 2.11
N VAL A 112 5.26 2.36 2.17
CA VAL A 112 5.34 1.36 3.24
C VAL A 112 6.75 1.35 3.78
N VAL A 113 6.89 1.28 5.09
CA VAL A 113 8.16 1.09 5.79
C VAL A 113 8.11 -0.28 6.46
N PRO A 114 9.08 -1.18 6.23
CA PRO A 114 9.10 -2.46 6.91
C PRO A 114 9.35 -2.26 8.41
N THR A 115 8.69 -3.05 9.25
CA THR A 115 8.88 -3.01 10.72
C THR A 115 10.10 -3.83 11.10
N THR A 116 11.28 -3.30 10.87
CA THR A 116 12.57 -3.98 11.01
C THR A 116 13.55 -3.28 11.96
N GLU A 117 13.09 -2.26 12.69
CA GLU A 117 13.92 -1.45 13.58
C GLU A 117 14.64 -2.27 14.65
N LEU A 118 14.03 -3.37 15.11
CA LEU A 118 14.62 -4.27 16.12
C LEU A 118 15.88 -5.00 15.62
N PHE A 119 16.05 -5.10 14.30
CA PHE A 119 17.13 -5.86 13.68
C PHE A 119 18.24 -4.98 13.11
N VAL A 120 18.11 -3.65 13.25
CA VAL A 120 19.13 -2.69 12.78
C VAL A 120 20.48 -2.98 13.46
N GLY A 121 21.53 -3.12 12.65
CA GLY A 121 22.87 -3.44 13.13
C GLY A 121 23.11 -4.91 13.48
N GLN A 122 22.10 -5.77 13.35
CA GLN A 122 22.20 -7.21 13.57
C GLN A 122 22.07 -7.97 12.24
N LEU A 123 21.04 -7.65 11.45
CA LEU A 123 20.81 -8.26 10.14
C LEU A 123 21.20 -7.30 9.01
N ASP A 124 21.65 -7.86 7.89
CA ASP A 124 21.89 -7.09 6.69
C ASP A 124 20.57 -6.56 6.13
N MET A 125 20.51 -5.28 5.82
CA MET A 125 19.34 -4.59 5.28
C MET A 125 19.72 -3.80 4.03
N ASN A 126 18.75 -3.64 3.13
CA ASN A 126 18.91 -2.74 2.02
C ASN A 126 18.67 -1.27 2.44
N GLU A 127 18.87 -0.32 1.52
CA GLU A 127 18.68 1.12 1.76
C GLU A 127 17.25 1.50 2.17
N GLN A 128 16.27 0.65 1.89
CA GLN A 128 14.86 0.85 2.24
C GLN A 128 14.46 0.19 3.58
N GLY A 129 15.42 -0.47 4.25
CA GLY A 129 15.21 -1.13 5.54
C GLY A 129 14.64 -2.55 5.46
N TYR A 130 14.56 -3.17 4.27
CA TYR A 130 14.16 -4.58 4.15
C TYR A 130 15.33 -5.50 4.45
N ILE A 131 15.04 -6.61 5.13
CA ILE A 131 16.06 -7.64 5.46
C ILE A 131 16.53 -8.31 4.16
N VAL A 132 17.84 -8.39 3.97
CA VAL A 132 18.45 -9.06 2.82
C VAL A 132 18.55 -10.56 3.11
N THR A 133 18.04 -11.38 2.20
CA THR A 133 18.17 -12.83 2.23
C THR A 133 19.12 -13.32 1.15
N LYS A 134 19.63 -14.54 1.28
CA LYS A 134 20.38 -15.18 0.21
C LYS A 134 19.48 -15.41 -1.01
N PRO A 135 20.02 -15.38 -2.24
CA PRO A 135 19.25 -15.68 -3.44
C PRO A 135 18.55 -17.06 -3.31
N ASP A 136 17.27 -17.09 -3.74
CA ASP A 136 16.43 -18.31 -3.73
C ASP A 136 16.27 -18.98 -2.34
N SER A 137 16.43 -18.22 -1.26
CA SER A 137 16.42 -18.70 0.12
C SER A 137 15.85 -17.64 1.06
N THR A 138 15.45 -18.04 2.25
CA THR A 138 15.05 -17.14 3.34
C THR A 138 16.15 -16.93 4.39
N LYS A 139 17.33 -17.52 4.17
CA LYS A 139 18.49 -17.40 5.06
C LYS A 139 19.05 -15.98 5.05
N THR A 140 19.28 -15.43 6.24
CA THR A 140 19.91 -14.13 6.43
C THR A 140 21.44 -14.24 6.50
N ASN A 141 22.13 -13.16 6.85
CA ASN A 141 23.55 -13.14 7.16
C ASN A 141 23.90 -13.89 8.49
N ILE A 142 22.92 -14.13 9.35
CA ILE A 142 23.10 -14.86 10.61
C ILE A 142 22.58 -16.29 10.45
N GLU A 143 23.41 -17.26 10.79
CA GLU A 143 23.06 -18.67 10.73
C GLU A 143 21.91 -18.98 11.70
N GLY A 144 20.94 -19.79 11.26
CA GLY A 144 19.73 -20.10 12.03
C GLY A 144 18.68 -18.99 12.07
N VAL A 145 18.92 -17.86 11.41
CA VAL A 145 17.95 -16.77 11.29
C VAL A 145 17.43 -16.68 9.85
N PHE A 146 16.11 -16.70 9.71
CA PHE A 146 15.41 -16.69 8.43
C PHE A 146 14.47 -15.48 8.37
N ALA A 147 14.32 -14.88 7.20
CA ALA A 147 13.37 -13.78 6.97
C ALA A 147 12.41 -14.12 5.83
N ALA A 148 11.12 -13.90 6.04
CA ALA A 148 10.07 -14.20 5.08
C ALA A 148 8.94 -13.18 5.13
N GLY A 149 8.15 -13.10 4.08
CA GLY A 149 7.04 -12.14 3.96
C GLY A 149 7.50 -10.73 3.66
N ASP A 150 6.67 -9.76 4.02
CA ASP A 150 6.85 -8.35 3.65
C ASP A 150 8.16 -7.74 4.17
N VAL A 151 8.74 -8.26 5.26
CA VAL A 151 10.00 -7.75 5.82
C VAL A 151 11.22 -7.95 4.92
N GLN A 152 11.14 -8.85 3.95
CA GLN A 152 12.20 -9.15 2.96
C GLN A 152 11.74 -8.90 1.51
N ASP A 153 10.47 -8.54 1.27
CA ASP A 153 9.94 -8.28 -0.07
C ASP A 153 9.68 -6.78 -0.31
N PRO A 154 10.65 -6.05 -0.90
CA PRO A 154 10.48 -4.62 -1.20
C PRO A 154 9.56 -4.37 -2.40
N VAL A 155 9.20 -5.39 -3.18
CA VAL A 155 8.57 -5.25 -4.51
C VAL A 155 7.09 -5.60 -4.49
N PHE A 156 6.75 -6.84 -4.16
CA PHE A 156 5.40 -7.38 -4.38
C PHE A 156 4.47 -7.20 -3.19
N ARG A 157 4.92 -7.57 -1.98
CA ARG A 157 4.16 -7.45 -0.71
C ARG A 157 2.74 -8.02 -0.83
N GLN A 158 2.65 -9.25 -1.35
CA GLN A 158 1.40 -9.96 -1.53
C GLN A 158 1.27 -11.10 -0.53
N ALA A 159 0.05 -11.32 -0.01
CA ALA A 159 -0.21 -12.40 0.96
C ALA A 159 0.21 -13.78 0.46
N VAL A 160 -0.01 -14.08 -0.83
CA VAL A 160 0.41 -15.35 -1.42
C VAL A 160 1.93 -15.51 -1.49
N ILE A 161 2.67 -14.42 -1.73
CA ILE A 161 4.13 -14.41 -1.75
C ILE A 161 4.66 -14.54 -0.33
N ALA A 162 4.07 -13.83 0.62
CA ALA A 162 4.41 -13.96 2.04
C ALA A 162 4.19 -15.39 2.56
N ALA A 163 3.08 -16.03 2.19
CA ALA A 163 2.82 -17.43 2.51
C ALA A 163 3.84 -18.38 1.88
N GLY A 164 4.22 -18.14 0.61
CA GLY A 164 5.24 -18.92 -0.10
C GLY A 164 6.60 -18.83 0.58
N THR A 165 7.08 -17.62 0.82
CA THR A 165 8.37 -17.41 1.52
C THR A 165 8.33 -17.89 2.97
N GLY A 166 7.19 -17.76 3.66
CA GLY A 166 6.98 -18.34 4.99
C GLY A 166 7.08 -19.86 5.01
N SER A 167 6.54 -20.53 3.99
CA SER A 167 6.70 -21.99 3.82
C SER A 167 8.17 -22.37 3.58
N MET A 168 8.88 -21.60 2.74
CA MET A 168 10.33 -21.80 2.52
C MET A 168 11.12 -21.66 3.81
N ALA A 169 10.86 -20.62 4.61
CA ALA A 169 11.52 -20.39 5.88
C ALA A 169 11.29 -21.56 6.87
N GLY A 170 10.05 -22.07 6.94
CA GLY A 170 9.73 -23.23 7.78
C GLY A 170 10.49 -24.49 7.37
N ILE A 171 10.63 -24.74 6.06
CA ILE A 171 11.39 -25.88 5.55
C ILE A 171 12.89 -25.72 5.84
N GLU A 172 13.44 -24.52 5.60
CA GLU A 172 14.87 -24.24 5.85
C GLU A 172 15.22 -24.32 7.34
N ALA A 173 14.35 -23.79 8.21
CA ALA A 173 14.50 -23.90 9.66
C ALA A 173 14.47 -25.36 10.13
N SER A 174 13.54 -26.17 9.60
CA SER A 174 13.48 -27.59 9.91
C SER A 174 14.75 -28.33 9.50
N ARG A 175 15.28 -28.06 8.33
CA ARG A 175 16.55 -28.66 7.85
C ARG A 175 17.73 -28.23 8.73
N PHE A 176 17.83 -26.95 9.05
CA PHE A 176 18.86 -26.44 9.94
C PHE A 176 18.87 -27.16 11.29
N LEU A 177 17.70 -27.40 11.91
CA LEU A 177 17.59 -28.10 13.17
C LEU A 177 17.95 -29.61 13.09
N MET A 178 17.97 -30.21 11.90
CA MET A 178 18.41 -31.61 11.72
C MET A 178 19.93 -31.72 11.51
N GLU A 179 20.58 -30.61 11.17
CA GLU A 179 22.03 -30.55 10.92
C GLU A 179 22.82 -30.15 12.18
N VAL A 180 22.13 -29.65 13.21
CA VAL A 180 22.68 -29.26 14.52
C VAL A 180 22.42 -30.36 15.55
#